data_fad6a300fc828cc59362b28b801d3b1e
#
_entry.id   fad6a300fc828cc59362b28b801d3b1e
#
_cell.length_a   1.000
_cell.length_b   1.000
_cell.length_c   1.000
_cell.angle_alpha   90.00
_cell.angle_beta   90.00
_cell.angle_gamma   90.00
#
_symmetry.space_group_name_H-M   'P 1'
#
loop_
_entity.id
_entity.type
_entity.pdbx_description
1 polymer ?
#
loop_
_entity_poly.entity_id
_entity_poly.type
_entity_poly.pdbx_seq_one_letter_code
_entity_poly.pdbx_strand_id
1 'polypeptide(L)'
;MSREGAIAAIRFGLGPRPGELAHAGHDPRGWLLAQLASVPPVPAALAAAAPDAAAGLEATFLQQRTQPDPNPVQLAYRGFVAELVGYLAATETPFLERWALFWANHLSVSLRGGNTGALVGDYFLNVVRAHCLGKFQDLLLASARHPAMLRYLDNAQSMGPNSPLGQRSRRGLNENYARELMELHTLSPAGGYTQADVTELARLLTGWSAGNPGPAPFVFRAAMHEPGARQVMGRAWPDGEAGGEAIIAWLANHPATHRHLAGKLARHFVADDPPPEAVAAIAQRLAATGGDLKEAAKAVVTLPHAWAAPLSKLRTPLDYALACLRATGNPLPPGNRLGALFILGQPLFLAPAPNGWPDRADAWAGPEAMLRRIEWAGTLLRRLADPPDPRLLLDEVLGPLADADTRQAVTQAASARDGLAVLLGAPAFQRR
;
A
#
# COMPACT_ATOMS: atom_id res chain seq x y z
N MET A 1 30.72 -6.16 -1.96
CA MET A 1 29.29 -6.12 -1.64
C MET A 1 28.84 -7.50 -1.22
N SER A 2 28.06 -7.61 -0.13
CA SER A 2 27.56 -8.90 0.36
C SER A 2 26.29 -9.30 -0.35
N ARG A 3 26.05 -10.62 -0.49
CA ARG A 3 24.79 -11.15 -1.06
C ARG A 3 23.58 -10.77 -0.20
N GLU A 4 23.71 -10.82 1.12
CA GLU A 4 22.65 -10.43 2.04
C GLU A 4 22.36 -8.92 1.95
N GLY A 5 23.36 -8.06 1.76
CA GLY A 5 23.16 -6.63 1.52
C GLY A 5 22.34 -6.35 0.25
N ALA A 6 22.61 -7.10 -0.82
CA ALA A 6 21.83 -7.00 -2.04
C ALA A 6 20.37 -7.49 -1.82
N ILE A 7 20.17 -8.61 -1.11
CA ILE A 7 18.82 -9.08 -0.75
C ILE A 7 18.09 -8.04 0.11
N ALA A 8 18.75 -7.44 1.09
CA ALA A 8 18.16 -6.40 1.94
C ALA A 8 17.61 -5.23 1.12
N ALA A 9 18.41 -4.65 0.24
CA ALA A 9 18.02 -3.48 -0.55
C ALA A 9 17.01 -3.80 -1.66
N ILE A 10 17.06 -4.98 -2.25
CA ILE A 10 16.21 -5.36 -3.39
C ILE A 10 14.88 -5.94 -2.92
N ARG A 11 14.89 -6.93 -2.01
CA ARG A 11 13.67 -7.62 -1.55
C ARG A 11 12.87 -6.79 -0.54
N PHE A 12 13.57 -6.23 0.44
CA PHE A 12 12.91 -5.48 1.51
C PHE A 12 12.77 -3.99 1.18
N GLY A 13 13.72 -3.41 0.43
CA GLY A 13 13.68 -2.01 0.00
C GLY A 13 12.88 -1.80 -1.30
N LEU A 14 13.04 -0.62 -1.88
CA LEU A 14 12.38 -0.19 -3.12
C LEU A 14 13.29 -0.34 -4.36
N GLY A 15 14.34 -1.14 -4.27
CA GLY A 15 15.47 -1.18 -5.19
C GLY A 15 16.58 -0.22 -4.74
N PRO A 16 17.85 -0.61 -4.88
CA PRO A 16 18.97 0.20 -4.37
C PRO A 16 19.20 1.44 -5.22
N ARG A 17 19.64 2.51 -4.55
CA ARG A 17 20.35 3.64 -5.15
C ARG A 17 21.84 3.31 -5.24
N PRO A 18 22.61 4.01 -6.11
CA PRO A 18 24.06 3.94 -6.07
C PRO A 18 24.60 4.11 -4.65
N GLY A 19 25.51 3.23 -4.24
CA GLY A 19 26.10 3.18 -2.89
C GLY A 19 25.26 2.43 -1.81
N GLU A 20 23.99 2.23 -2.01
CA GLU A 20 23.11 1.61 -0.98
C GLU A 20 23.42 0.14 -0.70
N LEU A 21 23.84 -0.64 -1.71
CA LEU A 21 24.27 -2.03 -1.50
C LEU A 21 25.52 -2.12 -0.61
N ALA A 22 26.45 -1.21 -0.76
CA ALA A 22 27.63 -1.17 0.08
C ALA A 22 27.23 -0.84 1.53
N HIS A 23 26.38 0.15 1.73
CA HIS A 23 25.89 0.53 3.05
C HIS A 23 25.11 -0.61 3.74
N ALA A 24 24.13 -1.20 3.06
CA ALA A 24 23.36 -2.34 3.57
C ALA A 24 24.23 -3.59 3.79
N GLY A 25 25.34 -3.70 3.06
CA GLY A 25 26.24 -4.86 3.13
C GLY A 25 27.05 -5.01 4.42
N HIS A 26 27.19 -3.95 5.22
CA HIS A 26 27.89 -3.99 6.52
C HIS A 26 27.12 -4.76 7.59
N ASP A 27 25.83 -4.49 7.72
CA ASP A 27 24.92 -5.19 8.61
C ASP A 27 23.52 -5.19 7.96
N PRO A 28 23.21 -6.15 7.09
CA PRO A 28 21.96 -6.14 6.32
C PRO A 28 20.70 -6.15 7.17
N ARG A 29 20.69 -6.93 8.26
CA ARG A 29 19.53 -7.00 9.17
C ARG A 29 19.43 -5.76 10.04
N GLY A 30 20.53 -5.30 10.62
CA GLY A 30 20.58 -4.05 11.39
C GLY A 30 20.16 -2.85 10.56
N TRP A 31 20.59 -2.76 9.30
CA TRP A 31 20.16 -1.71 8.38
C TRP A 31 18.65 -1.67 8.15
N LEU A 32 17.99 -2.83 8.01
CA LEU A 32 16.53 -2.91 7.90
C LEU A 32 15.84 -2.57 9.23
N LEU A 33 16.34 -3.13 10.34
CA LEU A 33 15.74 -2.91 11.66
C LEU A 33 15.85 -1.45 12.14
N ALA A 34 16.94 -0.77 11.78
CA ALA A 34 17.13 0.64 12.10
C ALA A 34 16.04 1.52 11.46
N GLN A 35 15.55 1.18 10.26
CA GLN A 35 14.48 1.88 9.58
C GLN A 35 13.11 1.75 10.27
N LEU A 36 12.97 0.78 11.19
CA LEU A 36 11.76 0.58 11.99
C LEU A 36 11.81 1.31 13.34
N ALA A 37 12.84 2.11 13.62
CA ALA A 37 12.96 2.81 14.91
C ALA A 37 11.78 3.77 15.13
N SER A 38 11.47 4.58 14.12
CA SER A 38 10.35 5.53 14.10
C SER A 38 9.91 5.81 12.67
N VAL A 39 8.72 6.38 12.52
CA VAL A 39 8.25 6.92 11.23
C VAL A 39 8.81 8.35 11.09
N PRO A 40 9.78 8.60 10.19
CA PRO A 40 10.33 9.94 10.03
C PRO A 40 9.32 10.89 9.38
N PRO A 41 9.44 12.22 9.61
CA PRO A 41 8.62 13.19 8.91
C PRO A 41 8.88 13.13 7.39
N VAL A 42 7.85 13.41 6.62
CA VAL A 42 7.98 13.53 5.17
C VAL A 42 8.47 14.93 4.78
N PRO A 43 9.08 15.10 3.59
CA PRO A 43 9.45 16.42 3.09
C PRO A 43 8.25 17.38 3.04
N ALA A 44 8.50 18.67 3.29
CA ALA A 44 7.45 19.69 3.30
C ALA A 44 6.64 19.74 2.00
N ALA A 45 7.27 19.52 0.84
CA ALA A 45 6.60 19.47 -0.46
C ALA A 45 5.55 18.34 -0.52
N LEU A 46 5.90 17.13 -0.02
CA LEU A 46 4.96 16.01 0.01
C LEU A 46 3.82 16.27 1.01
N ALA A 47 4.13 16.81 2.19
CA ALA A 47 3.11 17.19 3.17
C ALA A 47 2.14 18.24 2.61
N ALA A 48 2.65 19.27 1.95
CA ALA A 48 1.84 20.32 1.34
C ALA A 48 0.99 19.82 0.14
N ALA A 49 1.43 18.76 -0.55
CA ALA A 49 0.67 18.14 -1.64
C ALA A 49 -0.48 17.24 -1.16
N ALA A 50 -0.56 16.96 0.15
CA ALA A 50 -1.61 16.17 0.78
C ALA A 50 -2.53 17.08 1.60
N PRO A 51 -3.61 17.63 1.04
CA PRO A 51 -4.57 18.38 1.83
C PRO A 51 -5.13 17.48 2.93
N ASP A 52 -5.36 18.03 4.12
CA ASP A 52 -5.96 17.27 5.21
C ASP A 52 -7.38 16.79 4.87
N ALA A 53 -7.93 15.88 5.68
CA ALA A 53 -9.22 15.27 5.39
C ALA A 53 -10.36 16.31 5.29
N ALA A 54 -10.30 17.42 6.04
CA ALA A 54 -11.31 18.47 6.00
C ALA A 54 -11.24 19.23 4.66
N ALA A 55 -10.06 19.68 4.25
CA ALA A 55 -9.84 20.34 2.97
C ALA A 55 -10.13 19.39 1.78
N GLY A 56 -9.78 18.12 1.91
CA GLY A 56 -10.10 17.08 0.92
C GLY A 56 -11.59 16.86 0.73
N LEU A 57 -12.37 16.89 1.81
CA LEU A 57 -13.84 16.87 1.76
C LEU A 57 -14.37 18.13 1.09
N GLU A 58 -13.86 19.31 1.45
CA GLU A 58 -14.27 20.58 0.85
C GLU A 58 -14.06 20.56 -0.68
N ALA A 59 -12.87 20.16 -1.15
CA ALA A 59 -12.57 20.00 -2.56
C ALA A 59 -13.54 19.01 -3.25
N THR A 60 -13.88 17.93 -2.58
CA THR A 60 -14.80 16.91 -3.08
C THR A 60 -16.23 17.46 -3.20
N PHE A 61 -16.72 18.20 -2.19
CA PHE A 61 -18.04 18.82 -2.22
C PHE A 61 -18.11 19.95 -3.27
N LEU A 62 -17.05 20.74 -3.41
CA LEU A 62 -16.95 21.77 -4.45
C LEU A 62 -17.09 21.14 -5.83
N GLN A 63 -16.32 20.05 -6.11
CA GLN A 63 -16.40 19.33 -7.37
C GLN A 63 -17.80 18.77 -7.64
N GLN A 64 -18.47 18.24 -6.62
CA GLN A 64 -19.83 17.68 -6.78
C GLN A 64 -20.89 18.75 -7.08
N ARG A 65 -20.74 19.96 -6.52
CA ARG A 65 -21.72 21.03 -6.66
C ARG A 65 -21.54 21.89 -7.89
N THR A 66 -20.33 22.22 -8.26
CA THR A 66 -20.03 23.27 -9.25
C THR A 66 -19.23 22.75 -10.45
N GLN A 67 -18.66 21.54 -10.35
CA GLN A 67 -17.83 20.91 -11.38
C GLN A 67 -16.79 21.87 -11.98
N PRO A 68 -15.97 22.55 -11.15
CA PRO A 68 -15.02 23.53 -11.64
C PRO A 68 -13.97 22.90 -12.55
N ASP A 69 -13.45 23.68 -13.47
CA ASP A 69 -12.31 23.36 -14.31
C ASP A 69 -11.18 24.36 -14.01
N PRO A 70 -10.01 23.90 -13.58
CA PRO A 70 -9.60 22.50 -13.40
C PRO A 70 -10.26 21.81 -12.18
N ASN A 71 -10.45 20.48 -12.26
CA ASN A 71 -11.03 19.66 -11.20
C ASN A 71 -10.11 19.60 -9.96
N PRO A 72 -10.51 20.14 -8.80
CA PRO A 72 -9.65 20.22 -7.60
C PRO A 72 -9.31 18.85 -7.02
N VAL A 73 -10.20 17.84 -7.15
CA VAL A 73 -9.96 16.47 -6.68
C VAL A 73 -8.85 15.81 -7.51
N GLN A 74 -8.88 16.02 -8.84
CA GLN A 74 -7.83 15.50 -9.72
C GLN A 74 -6.50 16.22 -9.53
N LEU A 75 -6.52 17.53 -9.30
CA LEU A 75 -5.29 18.30 -9.03
C LEU A 75 -4.62 17.81 -7.73
N ALA A 76 -5.39 17.67 -6.65
CA ALA A 76 -4.88 17.15 -5.39
C ALA A 76 -4.27 15.75 -5.55
N TYR A 77 -4.98 14.83 -6.21
CA TYR A 77 -4.47 13.49 -6.50
C TYR A 77 -3.16 13.52 -7.29
N ARG A 78 -3.12 14.25 -8.41
CA ARG A 78 -1.95 14.31 -9.28
C ARG A 78 -0.75 14.92 -8.59
N GLY A 79 -0.95 16.00 -7.84
CA GLY A 79 0.09 16.66 -7.07
C GLY A 79 0.67 15.73 -6.02
N PHE A 80 -0.19 15.12 -5.22
CA PHE A 80 0.24 14.20 -4.17
C PHE A 80 1.01 13.00 -4.72
N VAL A 81 0.50 12.30 -5.74
CA VAL A 81 1.18 11.11 -6.27
C VAL A 81 2.50 11.47 -6.94
N ALA A 82 2.61 12.61 -7.62
CA ALA A 82 3.87 13.07 -8.21
C ALA A 82 4.94 13.31 -7.14
N GLU A 83 4.59 13.95 -6.02
CA GLU A 83 5.50 14.17 -4.90
C GLU A 83 5.82 12.86 -4.16
N LEU A 84 4.83 12.00 -3.94
CA LEU A 84 5.03 10.69 -3.30
C LEU A 84 6.02 9.82 -4.08
N VAL A 85 5.88 9.71 -5.40
CA VAL A 85 6.83 8.94 -6.24
C VAL A 85 8.23 9.54 -6.17
N GLY A 86 8.35 10.86 -6.16
CA GLY A 86 9.63 11.54 -5.98
C GLY A 86 10.27 11.22 -4.62
N TYR A 87 9.50 11.27 -3.57
CA TYR A 87 9.91 10.91 -2.21
C TYR A 87 10.37 9.44 -2.13
N LEU A 88 9.57 8.50 -2.63
CA LEU A 88 9.89 7.08 -2.63
C LEU A 88 11.16 6.76 -3.42
N ALA A 89 11.42 7.49 -4.50
CA ALA A 89 12.66 7.37 -5.26
C ALA A 89 13.88 7.88 -4.50
N ALA A 90 13.73 8.87 -3.61
CA ALA A 90 14.82 9.51 -2.88
C ALA A 90 15.01 9.00 -1.44
N THR A 91 14.00 8.35 -0.85
CA THR A 91 13.98 7.97 0.58
C THR A 91 15.21 7.17 1.01
N GLU A 92 15.68 7.44 2.24
CA GLU A 92 16.74 6.68 2.92
C GLU A 92 16.19 5.54 3.79
N THR A 93 14.87 5.44 3.92
CA THR A 93 14.18 4.38 4.65
C THR A 93 13.31 3.51 3.72
N PRO A 94 13.89 2.88 2.67
CA PRO A 94 13.12 2.19 1.63
C PRO A 94 12.35 0.97 2.16
N PHE A 95 12.78 0.33 3.23
CA PHE A 95 12.03 -0.76 3.86
C PHE A 95 10.78 -0.25 4.59
N LEU A 96 10.91 0.82 5.37
CA LEU A 96 9.75 1.44 6.02
C LEU A 96 8.70 1.88 5.00
N GLU A 97 9.12 2.51 3.91
CA GLU A 97 8.17 2.97 2.89
C GLU A 97 7.53 1.81 2.11
N ARG A 98 8.26 0.73 1.83
CA ARG A 98 7.66 -0.51 1.30
C ARG A 98 6.64 -1.11 2.26
N TRP A 99 6.94 -1.09 3.55
CA TRP A 99 6.03 -1.55 4.60
C TRP A 99 4.75 -0.70 4.64
N ALA A 100 4.86 0.62 4.57
CA ALA A 100 3.71 1.51 4.48
C ALA A 100 2.89 1.30 3.20
N LEU A 101 3.54 1.12 2.04
CA LEU A 101 2.88 0.81 0.77
C LEU A 101 2.13 -0.54 0.80
N PHE A 102 2.66 -1.55 1.49
CA PHE A 102 1.96 -2.81 1.72
C PHE A 102 0.63 -2.58 2.46
N TRP A 103 0.65 -1.80 3.54
CA TRP A 103 -0.58 -1.48 4.30
C TRP A 103 -1.54 -0.59 3.52
N ALA A 104 -1.03 0.32 2.70
CA ALA A 104 -1.86 1.12 1.78
C ALA A 104 -2.57 0.25 0.73
N ASN A 105 -1.94 -0.82 0.29
CA ASN A 105 -2.55 -1.78 -0.62
C ASN A 105 -3.49 -2.76 0.09
N HIS A 106 -3.21 -3.12 1.34
CA HIS A 106 -4.07 -3.98 2.15
C HIS A 106 -5.38 -3.31 2.54
N LEU A 107 -5.31 -2.06 3.01
CA LEU A 107 -6.46 -1.20 3.32
C LEU A 107 -6.71 -0.25 2.13
N SER A 108 -6.90 -0.83 0.95
CA SER A 108 -6.96 -0.10 -0.30
C SER A 108 -8.10 0.90 -0.34
N VAL A 109 -7.79 2.12 -0.74
CA VAL A 109 -8.76 3.14 -1.15
C VAL A 109 -8.47 3.51 -2.59
N SER A 110 -9.50 3.53 -3.44
CA SER A 110 -9.37 3.83 -4.86
C SER A 110 -10.22 5.03 -5.26
N LEU A 111 -9.72 5.78 -6.25
CA LEU A 111 -10.50 6.85 -6.88
C LEU A 111 -11.68 6.30 -7.69
N ARG A 112 -11.66 5.03 -8.01
CA ARG A 112 -12.76 4.37 -8.74
C ARG A 112 -13.97 4.26 -7.83
N GLY A 113 -15.01 5.01 -8.11
CA GLY A 113 -16.32 4.92 -7.45
C GLY A 113 -16.59 5.92 -6.31
N GLY A 114 -15.60 6.68 -5.79
CA GLY A 114 -15.83 7.41 -4.54
C GLY A 114 -15.50 8.90 -4.48
N ASN A 115 -14.97 9.53 -5.51
CA ASN A 115 -14.44 10.90 -5.44
C ASN A 115 -13.46 11.11 -4.25
N THR A 116 -12.59 10.12 -4.04
CA THR A 116 -11.65 10.08 -2.92
C THR A 116 -10.31 10.75 -3.22
N GLY A 117 -10.11 11.26 -4.45
CA GLY A 117 -8.81 11.72 -4.93
C GLY A 117 -8.16 12.82 -4.09
N ALA A 118 -8.95 13.73 -3.51
CA ALA A 118 -8.43 14.76 -2.62
C ALA A 118 -8.18 14.25 -1.18
N LEU A 119 -8.60 13.01 -0.87
CA LEU A 119 -8.49 12.41 0.47
C LEU A 119 -7.36 11.38 0.58
N VAL A 120 -6.85 10.86 -0.55
CA VAL A 120 -5.87 9.76 -0.52
C VAL A 120 -4.51 10.18 0.02
N GLY A 121 -4.15 11.46 -0.09
CA GLY A 121 -2.91 12.00 0.46
C GLY A 121 -2.92 11.95 1.98
N ASP A 122 -3.94 12.51 2.59
CA ASP A 122 -4.15 12.49 4.03
C ASP A 122 -4.29 11.04 4.55
N TYR A 123 -5.09 10.23 3.87
CA TYR A 123 -5.24 8.82 4.20
C TYR A 123 -3.91 8.06 4.22
N PHE A 124 -3.06 8.27 3.22
CA PHE A 124 -1.76 7.60 3.18
C PHE A 124 -0.82 8.12 4.27
N LEU A 125 -0.68 9.43 4.44
CA LEU A 125 0.29 10.01 5.36
C LEU A 125 -0.13 9.89 6.82
N ASN A 126 -1.38 10.24 7.14
CA ASN A 126 -1.86 10.43 8.50
C ASN A 126 -2.60 9.19 9.05
N VAL A 127 -3.04 8.27 8.19
CA VAL A 127 -3.61 6.99 8.62
C VAL A 127 -2.61 5.86 8.41
N VAL A 128 -2.31 5.53 7.15
CA VAL A 128 -1.54 4.32 6.85
C VAL A 128 -0.10 4.42 7.34
N ARG A 129 0.62 5.45 6.89
CA ARG A 129 2.04 5.61 7.20
C ARG A 129 2.26 5.94 8.69
N ALA A 130 1.42 6.77 9.27
CA ALA A 130 1.52 7.14 10.69
C ALA A 130 1.34 5.94 11.64
N HIS A 131 0.49 4.97 11.27
CA HIS A 131 0.18 3.80 12.12
C HIS A 131 0.88 2.51 11.69
N CYS A 132 1.68 2.51 10.61
CA CYS A 132 2.27 1.28 10.05
C CYS A 132 3.26 0.56 10.96
N LEU A 133 3.74 1.19 12.03
CA LEU A 133 4.60 0.59 13.07
C LEU A 133 3.88 0.43 14.41
N GLY A 134 2.60 0.77 14.50
CA GLY A 134 1.76 0.63 15.70
C GLY A 134 1.03 -0.71 15.78
N LYS A 135 -0.09 -0.74 16.49
CA LYS A 135 -0.99 -1.90 16.52
C LYS A 135 -1.88 -1.92 15.28
N PHE A 136 -2.12 -3.11 14.74
CA PHE A 136 -3.06 -3.26 13.61
C PHE A 136 -4.45 -2.75 13.95
N GLN A 137 -4.89 -2.91 15.20
CA GLN A 137 -6.15 -2.37 15.70
C GLN A 137 -6.25 -0.85 15.50
N ASP A 138 -5.19 -0.12 15.81
CA ASP A 138 -5.18 1.35 15.71
C ASP A 138 -5.18 1.79 14.25
N LEU A 139 -4.40 1.11 13.40
CA LEU A 139 -4.41 1.33 11.95
C LEU A 139 -5.79 1.06 11.35
N LEU A 140 -6.41 -0.06 11.72
CA LEU A 140 -7.73 -0.46 11.20
C LEU A 140 -8.82 0.53 11.63
N LEU A 141 -8.82 0.95 12.90
CA LEU A 141 -9.78 1.92 13.42
C LEU A 141 -9.60 3.30 12.79
N ALA A 142 -8.37 3.77 12.65
CA ALA A 142 -8.07 5.03 11.97
C ALA A 142 -8.53 4.99 10.50
N SER A 143 -8.30 3.88 9.81
CA SER A 143 -8.80 3.65 8.45
C SER A 143 -10.33 3.65 8.40
N ALA A 144 -10.99 2.94 9.32
CA ALA A 144 -12.45 2.83 9.38
C ALA A 144 -13.16 4.18 9.60
N ARG A 145 -12.52 5.09 10.31
CA ARG A 145 -13.04 6.44 10.57
C ARG A 145 -12.69 7.45 9.48
N HIS A 146 -11.75 7.12 8.60
CA HIS A 146 -11.31 8.09 7.61
C HIS A 146 -12.35 8.26 6.47
N PRO A 147 -12.68 9.50 6.08
CA PRO A 147 -13.70 9.77 5.05
C PRO A 147 -13.37 9.13 3.69
N ALA A 148 -12.10 8.92 3.36
CA ALA A 148 -11.72 8.20 2.14
C ALA A 148 -12.25 6.77 2.13
N MET A 149 -12.09 6.00 3.20
CA MET A 149 -12.55 4.62 3.33
C MET A 149 -14.10 4.56 3.39
N LEU A 150 -14.71 5.41 4.22
CA LEU A 150 -16.16 5.48 4.37
C LEU A 150 -16.88 5.83 3.07
N ARG A 151 -16.28 6.66 2.23
CA ARG A 151 -16.82 7.02 0.91
C ARG A 151 -16.51 5.97 -0.14
N TYR A 152 -15.33 5.38 -0.12
CA TYR A 152 -14.92 4.36 -1.08
C TYR A 152 -15.78 3.10 -1.01
N LEU A 153 -16.13 2.67 0.20
CA LEU A 153 -16.95 1.49 0.44
C LEU A 153 -18.42 1.83 0.80
N ASP A 154 -18.85 3.06 0.48
CA ASP A 154 -20.24 3.54 0.57
C ASP A 154 -20.87 3.55 1.97
N ASN A 155 -20.08 3.34 3.04
CA ASN A 155 -20.61 3.33 4.41
C ASN A 155 -21.13 4.70 4.86
N ALA A 156 -20.53 5.79 4.33
CA ALA A 156 -20.96 7.15 4.67
C ALA A 156 -22.45 7.44 4.42
N GLN A 157 -23.09 6.66 3.58
CA GLN A 157 -24.51 6.79 3.21
C GLN A 157 -25.38 5.60 3.70
N SER A 158 -24.79 4.59 4.38
CA SER A 158 -25.48 3.45 4.91
C SER A 158 -26.43 3.87 6.04
N MET A 159 -27.69 3.43 5.96
CA MET A 159 -28.72 3.77 6.95
C MET A 159 -29.34 2.48 7.52
N GLY A 160 -29.49 2.45 8.83
CA GLY A 160 -30.26 1.41 9.49
C GLY A 160 -31.72 1.46 9.08
N PRO A 161 -32.33 0.34 8.65
CA PRO A 161 -33.75 0.33 8.24
C PRO A 161 -34.69 0.84 9.33
N ASN A 162 -34.38 0.58 10.60
CA ASN A 162 -35.17 1.03 11.74
C ASN A 162 -34.69 2.36 12.36
N SER A 163 -33.67 2.99 11.78
CA SER A 163 -33.20 4.29 12.23
C SER A 163 -34.23 5.41 11.92
N PRO A 164 -34.19 6.55 12.67
CA PRO A 164 -35.11 7.67 12.42
C PRO A 164 -35.08 8.20 10.99
N LEU A 165 -33.90 8.23 10.33
CA LEU A 165 -33.78 8.64 8.94
C LEU A 165 -34.07 7.51 7.96
N GLY A 166 -33.74 6.25 8.30
CA GLY A 166 -34.02 5.09 7.45
C GLY A 166 -35.50 4.87 7.21
N GLN A 167 -36.34 5.05 8.24
CA GLN A 167 -37.78 4.96 8.13
C GLN A 167 -38.43 6.04 7.25
N ARG A 168 -37.74 7.17 7.05
CA ARG A 168 -38.22 8.30 6.24
C ARG A 168 -37.60 8.36 4.86
N SER A 169 -36.52 7.61 4.65
CA SER A 169 -35.70 7.62 3.44
C SER A 169 -35.96 6.36 2.60
N ARG A 170 -35.77 6.47 1.26
CA ARG A 170 -35.68 5.28 0.39
C ARG A 170 -34.30 4.63 0.42
N ARG A 171 -33.31 5.23 1.13
CA ARG A 171 -31.98 4.65 1.32
C ARG A 171 -32.03 3.62 2.43
N GLY A 172 -31.29 2.54 2.28
CA GLY A 172 -31.26 1.44 3.22
C GLY A 172 -29.85 1.07 3.65
N LEU A 173 -29.74 -0.11 4.23
CA LEU A 173 -28.51 -0.72 4.65
C LEU A 173 -27.60 -0.99 3.44
N ASN A 174 -26.32 -0.60 3.55
CA ASN A 174 -25.27 -0.96 2.61
C ASN A 174 -24.27 -1.90 3.32
N GLU A 175 -24.10 -3.09 2.78
CA GLU A 175 -23.22 -4.12 3.37
C GLU A 175 -21.78 -4.07 2.85
N ASN A 176 -21.49 -3.23 1.86
CA ASN A 176 -20.20 -3.25 1.16
C ASN A 176 -19.03 -3.13 2.14
N TYR A 177 -19.03 -2.08 2.99
CA TYR A 177 -17.95 -1.89 3.95
C TYR A 177 -17.82 -3.03 4.96
N ALA A 178 -18.93 -3.51 5.51
CA ALA A 178 -18.93 -4.62 6.46
C ALA A 178 -18.36 -5.91 5.85
N ARG A 179 -18.73 -6.19 4.60
CA ARG A 179 -18.19 -7.32 3.84
C ARG A 179 -16.69 -7.22 3.65
N GLU A 180 -16.22 -6.09 3.12
CA GLU A 180 -14.79 -5.88 2.86
C GLU A 180 -13.97 -5.86 4.17
N LEU A 181 -14.53 -5.33 5.25
CA LEU A 181 -13.91 -5.33 6.56
C LEU A 181 -13.66 -6.76 7.07
N MET A 182 -14.64 -7.67 6.91
CA MET A 182 -14.49 -9.07 7.32
C MET A 182 -13.67 -9.87 6.32
N GLU A 183 -13.91 -9.70 5.02
CA GLU A 183 -13.35 -10.54 3.98
C GLU A 183 -11.90 -10.17 3.61
N LEU A 184 -11.62 -8.86 3.42
CA LEU A 184 -10.34 -8.41 2.91
C LEU A 184 -9.43 -7.81 3.97
N HIS A 185 -10.01 -7.04 4.91
CA HIS A 185 -9.20 -6.30 5.87
C HIS A 185 -8.85 -7.14 7.11
N THR A 186 -9.69 -8.15 7.46
CA THR A 186 -9.50 -8.92 8.70
C THR A 186 -9.54 -10.44 8.46
N LEU A 187 -10.68 -11.08 8.62
CA LEU A 187 -10.83 -12.53 8.79
C LEU A 187 -10.45 -13.37 7.57
N SER A 188 -10.56 -12.84 6.36
CA SER A 188 -10.60 -13.54 5.06
C SER A 188 -11.89 -14.39 4.87
N PRO A 189 -12.18 -14.84 3.63
CA PRO A 189 -13.32 -15.72 3.36
C PRO A 189 -13.34 -17.00 4.21
N ALA A 190 -12.16 -17.48 4.62
CA ALA A 190 -12.01 -18.67 5.47
C ALA A 190 -12.17 -18.37 6.98
N GLY A 191 -12.57 -17.14 7.35
CA GLY A 191 -12.59 -16.67 8.74
C GLY A 191 -13.76 -17.19 9.59
N GLY A 192 -14.71 -17.93 9.00
CA GLY A 192 -15.80 -18.59 9.71
C GLY A 192 -17.02 -17.70 9.98
N TYR A 193 -17.12 -16.53 9.37
CA TYR A 193 -18.32 -15.68 9.43
C TYR A 193 -19.36 -16.08 8.39
N THR A 194 -20.60 -15.68 8.61
CA THR A 194 -21.74 -15.95 7.74
C THR A 194 -22.26 -14.67 7.07
N GLN A 195 -23.15 -14.80 6.09
CA GLN A 195 -23.83 -13.64 5.49
C GLN A 195 -24.66 -12.86 6.54
N ALA A 196 -25.22 -13.54 7.52
CA ALA A 196 -25.94 -12.90 8.63
C ALA A 196 -24.98 -12.02 9.47
N ASP A 197 -23.76 -12.49 9.72
CA ASP A 197 -22.74 -11.69 10.43
C ASP A 197 -22.37 -10.42 9.67
N VAL A 198 -22.25 -10.50 8.33
CA VAL A 198 -22.00 -9.32 7.47
C VAL A 198 -23.14 -8.32 7.59
N THR A 199 -24.40 -8.79 7.54
CA THR A 199 -25.58 -7.93 7.65
C THR A 199 -25.64 -7.26 9.02
N GLU A 200 -25.41 -8.00 10.11
CA GLU A 200 -25.44 -7.45 11.48
C GLU A 200 -24.26 -6.48 11.72
N LEU A 201 -23.06 -6.76 11.17
CA LEU A 201 -21.94 -5.83 11.20
C LEU A 201 -22.28 -4.55 10.41
N ALA A 202 -22.90 -4.66 9.25
CA ALA A 202 -23.33 -3.50 8.48
C ALA A 202 -24.32 -2.63 9.27
N ARG A 203 -25.27 -3.22 9.97
CA ARG A 203 -26.20 -2.52 10.87
C ARG A 203 -25.46 -1.80 11.99
N LEU A 204 -24.47 -2.46 12.61
CA LEU A 204 -23.63 -1.90 13.68
C LEU A 204 -22.82 -0.70 13.21
N LEU A 205 -22.38 -0.70 11.95
CA LEU A 205 -21.56 0.37 11.36
C LEU A 205 -22.41 1.48 10.70
N THR A 206 -23.73 1.38 10.68
CA THR A 206 -24.58 2.50 10.24
C THR A 206 -24.36 3.72 11.11
N GLY A 207 -24.46 4.92 10.50
CA GLY A 207 -24.17 6.18 11.20
C GLY A 207 -22.70 6.59 11.20
N TRP A 208 -21.74 5.66 10.97
CA TRP A 208 -20.35 6.01 10.71
C TRP A 208 -20.24 6.69 9.36
N SER A 209 -20.01 7.99 9.34
CA SER A 209 -20.17 8.81 8.14
C SER A 209 -19.02 9.80 7.97
N ALA A 210 -18.80 10.20 6.72
CA ALA A 210 -17.96 11.35 6.42
C ALA A 210 -18.68 12.64 6.86
N GLY A 211 -17.93 13.57 7.44
CA GLY A 211 -18.42 14.88 7.79
C GLY A 211 -18.85 15.70 6.55
N ASN A 212 -19.53 16.79 6.80
CA ASN A 212 -19.69 17.88 5.84
C ASN A 212 -18.38 18.71 5.80
N PRO A 213 -18.21 19.66 4.84
CA PRO A 213 -17.11 20.61 4.92
C PRO A 213 -17.07 21.28 6.30
N GLY A 214 -15.91 21.18 6.98
CA GLY A 214 -15.72 21.66 8.34
C GLY A 214 -14.67 20.84 9.11
N PRO A 215 -14.42 21.16 10.38
CA PRO A 215 -13.28 20.63 11.14
C PRO A 215 -13.41 19.15 11.54
N ALA A 216 -14.59 18.54 11.41
CA ALA A 216 -14.82 17.15 11.78
C ALA A 216 -14.97 16.25 10.53
N PRO A 217 -13.87 15.64 10.02
CA PRO A 217 -13.94 14.80 8.83
C PRO A 217 -14.69 13.48 9.04
N PHE A 218 -14.73 12.95 10.26
CA PHE A 218 -15.56 11.84 10.70
C PHE A 218 -16.69 12.33 11.59
N VAL A 219 -17.88 11.77 11.42
CA VAL A 219 -19.03 12.02 12.29
C VAL A 219 -19.84 10.74 12.51
N PHE A 220 -20.27 10.51 13.73
CA PHE A 220 -21.30 9.50 14.03
C PHE A 220 -22.67 10.15 13.97
N ARG A 221 -23.51 9.70 13.03
CA ARG A 221 -24.88 10.20 12.81
C ARG A 221 -25.89 9.27 13.46
N ALA A 222 -26.21 9.49 14.72
CA ALA A 222 -27.16 8.66 15.47
C ALA A 222 -28.53 8.50 14.77
N ALA A 223 -28.99 9.53 14.04
CA ALA A 223 -30.23 9.45 13.27
C ALA A 223 -30.19 8.46 12.08
N MET A 224 -29.01 8.04 11.63
CA MET A 224 -28.81 7.02 10.59
C MET A 224 -28.47 5.65 11.19
N HIS A 225 -28.13 5.58 12.47
CA HIS A 225 -27.70 4.35 13.11
C HIS A 225 -28.87 3.42 13.39
N GLU A 226 -28.70 2.13 13.10
CA GLU A 226 -29.67 1.07 13.41
C GLU A 226 -29.71 0.82 14.91
N PRO A 227 -30.82 1.07 15.60
CA PRO A 227 -30.86 1.00 17.06
C PRO A 227 -30.77 -0.44 17.60
N GLY A 228 -30.16 -0.57 18.79
CA GLY A 228 -30.10 -1.79 19.57
C GLY A 228 -28.81 -2.59 19.37
N ALA A 229 -28.48 -3.41 20.38
CA ALA A 229 -27.32 -4.30 20.36
C ALA A 229 -27.38 -5.31 19.20
N ARG A 230 -26.22 -5.71 18.68
CA ARG A 230 -26.09 -6.63 17.55
C ARG A 230 -25.37 -7.91 17.94
N GLN A 231 -25.70 -8.99 17.26
CA GLN A 231 -24.99 -10.27 17.36
C GLN A 231 -24.15 -10.46 16.10
N VAL A 232 -22.82 -10.55 16.24
CA VAL A 232 -21.91 -10.84 15.13
C VAL A 232 -20.95 -11.94 15.59
N MET A 233 -20.81 -12.99 14.81
CA MET A 233 -19.98 -14.17 15.09
C MET A 233 -20.23 -14.75 16.51
N GLY A 234 -21.51 -14.90 16.85
CA GLY A 234 -21.94 -15.47 18.13
C GLY A 234 -21.69 -14.59 19.37
N ARG A 235 -21.29 -13.33 19.18
CA ARG A 235 -20.98 -12.38 20.26
C ARG A 235 -21.90 -11.16 20.19
N ALA A 236 -22.37 -10.70 21.35
CA ALA A 236 -23.17 -9.49 21.46
C ALA A 236 -22.27 -8.23 21.49
N TRP A 237 -22.66 -7.20 20.74
CA TRP A 237 -21.99 -5.92 20.64
C TRP A 237 -22.93 -4.80 21.06
N PRO A 238 -22.47 -3.82 21.83
CA PRO A 238 -23.30 -2.72 22.29
C PRO A 238 -23.79 -1.84 21.14
N ASP A 239 -24.84 -1.09 21.38
CA ASP A 239 -25.38 -0.10 20.47
C ASP A 239 -24.44 1.12 20.31
N GLY A 240 -24.57 1.84 19.22
CA GLY A 240 -23.90 3.12 18.99
C GLY A 240 -22.47 3.02 18.46
N GLU A 241 -21.76 4.15 18.44
CA GLU A 241 -20.39 4.27 17.92
C GLU A 241 -19.41 3.33 18.63
N ALA A 242 -19.54 3.21 19.96
CA ALA A 242 -18.69 2.35 20.78
C ALA A 242 -18.79 0.86 20.41
N GLY A 243 -19.96 0.40 19.94
CA GLY A 243 -20.12 -0.96 19.42
C GLY A 243 -19.29 -1.22 18.17
N GLY A 244 -19.27 -0.24 17.25
CA GLY A 244 -18.44 -0.29 16.06
C GLY A 244 -16.94 -0.31 16.39
N GLU A 245 -16.48 0.50 17.35
CA GLU A 245 -15.09 0.48 17.82
C GLU A 245 -14.71 -0.87 18.44
N ALA A 246 -15.57 -1.38 19.30
CA ALA A 246 -15.32 -2.63 20.02
C ALA A 246 -15.20 -3.83 19.06
N ILE A 247 -16.07 -3.92 18.05
CA ILE A 247 -15.99 -5.01 17.07
C ILE A 247 -14.76 -4.87 16.16
N ILE A 248 -14.40 -3.66 15.71
CA ILE A 248 -13.20 -3.42 14.90
C ILE A 248 -11.96 -3.86 15.69
N ALA A 249 -11.86 -3.49 16.97
CA ALA A 249 -10.77 -3.91 17.82
C ALA A 249 -10.70 -5.43 17.99
N TRP A 250 -11.84 -6.08 18.14
CA TRP A 250 -11.92 -7.54 18.26
C TRP A 250 -11.55 -8.24 16.94
N LEU A 251 -12.07 -7.78 15.80
CA LEU A 251 -11.72 -8.31 14.48
C LEU A 251 -10.21 -8.18 14.20
N ALA A 252 -9.61 -7.06 14.56
CA ALA A 252 -8.17 -6.82 14.38
C ALA A 252 -7.31 -7.84 15.15
N ASN A 253 -7.76 -8.27 16.34
CA ASN A 253 -7.04 -9.20 17.20
C ASN A 253 -7.50 -10.67 17.03
N HIS A 254 -8.41 -10.95 16.11
CA HIS A 254 -8.91 -12.30 15.90
C HIS A 254 -7.82 -13.22 15.31
N PRO A 255 -7.70 -14.50 15.76
CA PRO A 255 -6.66 -15.41 15.25
C PRO A 255 -6.72 -15.63 13.73
N ALA A 256 -7.89 -15.60 13.11
CA ALA A 256 -8.03 -15.67 11.65
C ALA A 256 -7.41 -14.45 10.96
N THR A 257 -7.57 -13.25 11.54
CA THR A 257 -6.96 -12.02 11.05
C THR A 257 -5.44 -12.11 11.09
N HIS A 258 -4.87 -12.56 12.19
CA HIS A 258 -3.41 -12.74 12.29
C HIS A 258 -2.88 -13.71 11.24
N ARG A 259 -3.58 -14.82 10.96
CA ARG A 259 -3.20 -15.76 9.89
C ARG A 259 -3.34 -15.14 8.50
N HIS A 260 -4.42 -14.41 8.26
CA HIS A 260 -4.64 -13.71 6.98
C HIS A 260 -3.54 -12.69 6.69
N LEU A 261 -3.24 -11.81 7.65
CA LEU A 261 -2.18 -10.82 7.54
C LEU A 261 -0.81 -11.47 7.33
N ALA A 262 -0.51 -12.52 8.11
CA ALA A 262 0.73 -13.26 7.97
C ALA A 262 0.90 -13.89 6.57
N GLY A 263 -0.16 -14.46 6.01
CA GLY A 263 -0.16 -15.00 4.66
C GLY A 263 0.13 -13.92 3.60
N LYS A 264 -0.49 -12.74 3.74
CA LYS A 264 -0.24 -11.61 2.84
C LYS A 264 1.19 -11.06 2.99
N LEU A 265 1.70 -10.92 4.21
CA LEU A 265 3.08 -10.48 4.48
C LEU A 265 4.11 -11.47 3.95
N ALA A 266 3.92 -12.76 4.20
CA ALA A 266 4.81 -13.79 3.67
C ALA A 266 4.79 -13.82 2.13
N ARG A 267 3.62 -13.66 1.52
CA ARG A 267 3.51 -13.52 0.05
C ARG A 267 4.25 -12.31 -0.46
N HIS A 268 4.13 -11.17 0.22
CA HIS A 268 4.78 -9.94 -0.20
C HIS A 268 6.30 -10.00 -0.10
N PHE A 269 6.85 -10.52 0.98
CA PHE A 269 8.29 -10.45 1.26
C PHE A 269 9.08 -11.73 0.98
N VAL A 270 8.42 -12.88 0.79
CA VAL A 270 9.13 -14.17 0.61
C VAL A 270 8.92 -14.72 -0.79
N ALA A 271 7.71 -15.15 -1.13
CA ALA A 271 7.40 -15.80 -2.41
C ALA A 271 5.89 -15.72 -2.70
N ASP A 272 5.49 -15.92 -3.96
CA ASP A 272 4.06 -15.94 -4.35
C ASP A 272 3.29 -17.05 -3.64
N ASP A 273 3.94 -18.18 -3.41
CA ASP A 273 3.45 -19.29 -2.61
C ASP A 273 4.44 -19.51 -1.44
N PRO A 274 4.26 -18.76 -0.33
CA PRO A 274 5.21 -18.79 0.78
C PRO A 274 5.13 -20.12 1.55
N PRO A 275 6.25 -20.62 2.09
CA PRO A 275 6.26 -21.77 2.97
C PRO A 275 5.31 -21.61 4.16
N PRO A 276 4.54 -22.64 4.55
CA PRO A 276 3.62 -22.58 5.68
C PRO A 276 4.27 -22.15 6.99
N GLU A 277 5.51 -22.56 7.22
CA GLU A 277 6.28 -22.18 8.41
C GLU A 277 6.63 -20.69 8.46
N ALA A 278 6.84 -20.04 7.31
CA ALA A 278 7.03 -18.59 7.25
C ALA A 278 5.74 -17.84 7.64
N VAL A 279 4.60 -18.33 7.15
CA VAL A 279 3.28 -17.80 7.52
C VAL A 279 3.02 -18.01 9.02
N ALA A 280 3.30 -19.22 9.53
CA ALA A 280 3.09 -19.55 10.94
C ALA A 280 3.92 -18.67 11.87
N ALA A 281 5.19 -18.42 11.54
CA ALA A 281 6.08 -17.58 12.36
C ALA A 281 5.58 -16.14 12.47
N ILE A 282 5.13 -15.53 11.36
CA ILE A 282 4.55 -14.18 11.37
C ILE A 282 3.23 -14.16 12.15
N ALA A 283 2.34 -15.14 11.93
CA ALA A 283 1.05 -15.23 12.62
C ALA A 283 1.23 -15.38 14.13
N GLN A 284 2.17 -16.21 14.56
CA GLN A 284 2.53 -16.37 15.97
C GLN A 284 3.05 -15.06 16.58
N ARG A 285 3.88 -14.31 15.85
CA ARG A 285 4.39 -13.03 16.35
C ARG A 285 3.27 -12.01 16.50
N LEU A 286 2.37 -11.88 15.50
CA LEU A 286 1.18 -11.02 15.58
C LEU A 286 0.32 -11.40 16.80
N ALA A 287 0.03 -12.69 17.01
CA ALA A 287 -0.77 -13.16 18.14
C ALA A 287 -0.10 -12.85 19.49
N ALA A 288 1.21 -13.12 19.62
CA ALA A 288 1.96 -12.90 20.85
C ALA A 288 2.09 -11.43 21.24
N THR A 289 1.97 -10.53 20.27
CA THR A 289 2.16 -9.08 20.49
C THR A 289 0.86 -8.27 20.36
N GLY A 290 -0.30 -8.91 20.23
CA GLY A 290 -1.59 -8.23 20.05
C GLY A 290 -1.60 -7.38 18.79
N GLY A 291 -1.18 -7.94 17.65
CA GLY A 291 -1.21 -7.29 16.34
C GLY A 291 -0.17 -6.17 16.17
N ASP A 292 0.98 -6.22 16.86
CA ASP A 292 2.03 -5.21 16.72
C ASP A 292 2.72 -5.32 15.35
N LEU A 293 2.58 -4.27 14.52
CA LEU A 293 3.06 -4.25 13.15
C LEU A 293 4.57 -4.08 13.04
N LYS A 294 5.20 -3.37 13.97
CA LYS A 294 6.67 -3.28 14.06
C LYS A 294 7.28 -4.63 14.38
N GLU A 295 6.67 -5.37 15.29
CA GLU A 295 7.10 -6.71 15.63
C GLU A 295 6.86 -7.72 14.48
N ALA A 296 5.78 -7.55 13.71
CA ALA A 296 5.57 -8.32 12.49
C ALA A 296 6.63 -8.02 11.43
N ALA A 297 7.02 -6.74 11.25
CA ALA A 297 8.10 -6.35 10.34
C ALA A 297 9.45 -6.96 10.75
N LYS A 298 9.77 -6.95 12.07
CA LYS A 298 10.96 -7.63 12.59
C LYS A 298 10.93 -9.15 12.34
N ALA A 299 9.76 -9.78 12.53
CA ALA A 299 9.59 -11.20 12.21
C ALA A 299 9.89 -11.48 10.73
N VAL A 300 9.37 -10.66 9.81
CA VAL A 300 9.63 -10.77 8.37
C VAL A 300 11.14 -10.65 8.06
N VAL A 301 11.84 -9.69 8.66
CA VAL A 301 13.30 -9.51 8.49
C VAL A 301 14.09 -10.71 9.02
N THR A 302 13.61 -11.38 10.06
CA THR A 302 14.32 -12.52 10.68
C THR A 302 13.98 -13.88 10.05
N LEU A 303 13.01 -13.95 9.11
CA LEU A 303 12.66 -15.20 8.43
C LEU A 303 13.82 -15.70 7.55
N PRO A 304 14.34 -16.93 7.75
CA PRO A 304 15.38 -17.49 6.87
C PRO A 304 14.97 -17.50 5.38
N HIS A 305 13.73 -17.84 5.10
CA HIS A 305 13.17 -17.91 3.74
C HIS A 305 13.18 -16.55 3.01
N ALA A 306 13.12 -15.44 3.74
CA ALA A 306 13.20 -14.10 3.15
C ALA A 306 14.62 -13.72 2.67
N TRP A 307 15.66 -14.52 3.04
CA TRP A 307 17.05 -14.34 2.65
C TRP A 307 17.51 -15.34 1.60
N ALA A 308 16.62 -16.20 1.14
CA ALA A 308 16.94 -17.18 0.10
C ALA A 308 17.15 -16.49 -1.27
N ALA A 309 18.07 -17.04 -2.04
CA ALA A 309 18.35 -16.65 -3.41
C ALA A 309 18.34 -17.89 -4.32
N PRO A 310 18.08 -17.73 -5.63
CA PRO A 310 17.85 -16.47 -6.34
C PRO A 310 16.54 -15.79 -5.93
N LEU A 311 16.42 -14.49 -6.24
CA LEU A 311 15.19 -13.74 -6.01
C LEU A 311 14.09 -14.29 -6.94
N SER A 312 12.94 -14.66 -6.36
CA SER A 312 11.87 -15.35 -7.09
C SER A 312 10.69 -14.46 -7.44
N LYS A 313 10.41 -13.43 -6.61
CA LYS A 313 9.26 -12.55 -6.85
C LYS A 313 9.52 -11.61 -8.02
N LEU A 314 8.56 -11.52 -8.93
CA LEU A 314 8.56 -10.46 -9.95
C LEU A 314 8.25 -9.12 -9.28
N ARG A 315 8.99 -8.09 -9.64
CA ARG A 315 8.62 -6.71 -9.27
C ARG A 315 7.28 -6.35 -9.87
N THR A 316 6.39 -5.79 -9.06
CA THR A 316 5.18 -5.15 -9.59
C THR A 316 5.57 -3.96 -10.47
N PRO A 317 4.68 -3.42 -11.31
CA PRO A 317 5.00 -2.22 -12.10
C PRO A 317 5.45 -1.02 -11.25
N LEU A 318 4.86 -0.82 -10.07
CA LEU A 318 5.30 0.20 -9.12
C LEU A 318 6.72 -0.08 -8.60
N ASP A 319 6.99 -1.32 -8.17
CA ASP A 319 8.32 -1.73 -7.71
C ASP A 319 9.37 -1.54 -8.80
N TYR A 320 9.03 -1.88 -10.03
CA TYR A 320 9.92 -1.71 -11.17
C TYR A 320 10.20 -0.23 -11.46
N ALA A 321 9.15 0.60 -11.50
CA ALA A 321 9.30 2.03 -11.70
C ALA A 321 10.21 2.67 -10.64
N LEU A 322 9.95 2.37 -9.36
CA LEU A 322 10.76 2.89 -8.26
C LEU A 322 12.20 2.40 -8.33
N ALA A 323 12.43 1.13 -8.64
CA ALA A 323 13.79 0.59 -8.78
C ALA A 323 14.56 1.28 -9.93
N CYS A 324 13.92 1.52 -11.07
CA CYS A 324 14.53 2.27 -12.18
C CYS A 324 14.85 3.72 -11.79
N LEU A 325 13.89 4.41 -11.15
CA LEU A 325 14.09 5.80 -10.71
C LEU A 325 15.20 5.91 -9.67
N ARG A 326 15.27 4.97 -8.72
CA ARG A 326 16.33 4.94 -7.69
C ARG A 326 17.70 4.66 -8.30
N ALA A 327 17.78 3.68 -9.20
CA ALA A 327 19.01 3.34 -9.89
C ALA A 327 19.57 4.50 -10.75
N THR A 328 18.68 5.28 -11.38
CA THR A 328 19.06 6.34 -12.34
C THR A 328 19.03 7.76 -11.79
N GLY A 329 18.84 7.93 -10.47
CA GLY A 329 18.79 9.26 -9.84
C GLY A 329 17.51 10.06 -10.12
N ASN A 330 16.40 9.38 -10.46
CA ASN A 330 15.08 9.99 -10.68
C ASN A 330 15.05 11.15 -11.68
N PRO A 331 15.35 10.91 -12.96
CA PRO A 331 15.40 11.97 -13.98
C PRO A 331 14.03 12.48 -14.43
N LEU A 332 12.93 11.97 -13.85
CA LEU A 332 11.57 12.37 -14.22
C LEU A 332 11.14 13.65 -13.50
N PRO A 333 10.70 14.68 -14.23
CA PRO A 333 10.04 15.82 -13.62
C PRO A 333 8.70 15.38 -12.96
N PRO A 334 8.19 16.12 -11.94
CA PRO A 334 6.99 15.74 -11.20
C PRO A 334 5.80 15.34 -12.06
N GLY A 335 5.47 16.11 -13.10
CA GLY A 335 4.34 15.81 -13.98
C GLY A 335 4.44 14.49 -14.78
N ASN A 336 5.63 13.91 -14.93
CA ASN A 336 5.85 12.66 -15.64
C ASN A 336 5.87 11.42 -14.71
N ARG A 337 6.02 11.62 -13.40
CA ARG A 337 6.11 10.51 -12.43
C ARG A 337 4.82 9.70 -12.36
N LEU A 338 3.69 10.39 -12.29
CA LEU A 338 2.38 9.75 -12.32
C LEU A 338 2.13 9.03 -13.66
N GLY A 339 2.49 9.67 -14.78
CA GLY A 339 2.36 9.09 -16.13
C GLY A 339 3.10 7.76 -16.27
N ALA A 340 4.27 7.62 -15.65
CA ALA A 340 5.03 6.37 -15.62
C ALA A 340 4.20 5.20 -15.05
N LEU A 341 3.49 5.42 -13.95
CA LEU A 341 2.67 4.38 -13.31
C LEU A 341 1.44 4.00 -14.16
N PHE A 342 0.87 4.95 -14.90
CA PHE A 342 -0.22 4.66 -15.87
C PHE A 342 0.29 3.83 -17.04
N ILE A 343 1.44 4.19 -17.61
CA ILE A 343 2.07 3.44 -18.73
C ILE A 343 2.36 2.01 -18.30
N LEU A 344 2.90 1.81 -17.10
CA LEU A 344 3.25 0.50 -16.55
C LEU A 344 2.04 -0.29 -16.04
N GLY A 345 0.87 0.34 -15.87
CA GLY A 345 -0.40 -0.31 -15.53
C GLY A 345 -0.70 -0.45 -14.03
N GLN A 346 0.04 0.24 -13.15
CA GLN A 346 -0.22 0.22 -11.68
C GLN A 346 -0.21 1.64 -11.09
N PRO A 347 -1.15 2.52 -11.47
CA PRO A 347 -1.24 3.83 -10.84
C PRO A 347 -1.67 3.71 -9.37
N LEU A 348 -0.96 4.42 -8.49
CA LEU A 348 -1.26 4.45 -7.05
C LEU A 348 -2.69 4.95 -6.81
N PHE A 349 -3.39 4.35 -5.84
CA PHE A 349 -4.77 4.67 -5.44
C PHE A 349 -5.81 4.53 -6.58
N LEU A 350 -5.54 3.66 -7.55
CA LEU A 350 -6.44 3.33 -8.66
C LEU A 350 -6.62 1.82 -8.84
N ALA A 351 -6.45 1.06 -7.76
CA ALA A 351 -6.73 -0.37 -7.79
C ALA A 351 -8.17 -0.63 -8.29
N PRO A 352 -8.37 -1.67 -9.11
CA PRO A 352 -9.65 -1.93 -9.73
C PRO A 352 -10.73 -2.40 -8.76
N ALA A 353 -10.33 -2.95 -7.60
CA ALA A 353 -11.21 -3.51 -6.60
C ALA A 353 -10.66 -3.29 -5.17
N PRO A 354 -11.48 -3.46 -4.11
CA PRO A 354 -11.11 -3.22 -2.72
C PRO A 354 -9.97 -4.11 -2.20
N ASN A 355 -9.71 -5.25 -2.83
CA ASN A 355 -8.58 -6.13 -2.50
C ASN A 355 -7.19 -5.54 -2.84
N GLY A 356 -7.15 -4.34 -3.44
CA GLY A 356 -5.93 -3.68 -3.86
C GLY A 356 -5.34 -4.24 -5.16
N TRP A 357 -4.10 -3.86 -5.45
CA TRP A 357 -3.33 -4.40 -6.57
C TRP A 357 -2.81 -5.80 -6.23
N PRO A 358 -2.85 -6.74 -7.19
CA PRO A 358 -2.34 -8.09 -6.98
C PRO A 358 -0.84 -8.09 -6.70
N ASP A 359 -0.40 -9.03 -5.85
CA ASP A 359 1.01 -9.19 -5.44
C ASP A 359 1.65 -10.48 -5.98
N ARG A 360 1.00 -11.15 -6.92
CA ARG A 360 1.48 -12.36 -7.59
C ARG A 360 2.05 -12.04 -8.97
N ALA A 361 3.07 -12.80 -9.37
CA ALA A 361 3.75 -12.62 -10.65
C ALA A 361 2.84 -12.83 -11.87
N ASP A 362 1.88 -13.76 -11.79
CA ASP A 362 0.93 -14.06 -12.85
C ASP A 362 0.14 -12.84 -13.33
N ALA A 363 -0.17 -11.91 -12.44
CA ALA A 363 -0.85 -10.66 -12.78
C ALA A 363 0.03 -9.68 -13.59
N TRP A 364 1.35 -9.83 -13.59
CA TRP A 364 2.30 -8.85 -14.10
C TRP A 364 3.31 -9.37 -15.12
N ALA A 365 3.35 -10.71 -15.35
CA ALA A 365 4.34 -11.38 -16.18
C ALA A 365 3.92 -11.51 -17.66
N GLY A 366 2.77 -10.97 -18.05
CA GLY A 366 2.31 -11.03 -19.42
C GLY A 366 3.28 -10.38 -20.42
N PRO A 367 3.42 -10.92 -21.65
CA PRO A 367 4.37 -10.41 -22.65
C PRO A 367 4.24 -8.90 -22.90
N GLU A 368 3.02 -8.41 -23.02
CA GLU A 368 2.74 -6.99 -23.22
C GLU A 368 3.20 -6.13 -22.04
N ALA A 369 3.02 -6.61 -20.80
CA ALA A 369 3.49 -5.90 -19.61
C ALA A 369 5.03 -5.84 -19.58
N MET A 370 5.70 -6.90 -19.97
CA MET A 370 7.17 -6.94 -20.08
C MET A 370 7.68 -5.99 -21.16
N LEU A 371 7.05 -5.97 -22.34
CA LEU A 371 7.40 -5.07 -23.41
C LEU A 371 7.25 -3.59 -22.98
N ARG A 372 6.14 -3.24 -22.34
CA ARG A 372 5.91 -1.88 -21.82
C ARG A 372 7.00 -1.44 -20.83
N ARG A 373 7.54 -2.36 -20.00
CA ARG A 373 8.65 -2.05 -19.09
C ARG A 373 9.91 -1.68 -19.85
N ILE A 374 10.25 -2.45 -20.90
CA ILE A 374 11.44 -2.20 -21.73
C ILE A 374 11.30 -0.87 -22.47
N GLU A 375 10.17 -0.61 -23.09
CA GLU A 375 9.90 0.65 -23.79
C GLU A 375 9.92 1.86 -22.87
N TRP A 376 9.31 1.73 -21.69
CA TRP A 376 9.32 2.78 -20.68
C TRP A 376 10.73 3.05 -20.14
N ALA A 377 11.51 2.01 -19.86
CA ALA A 377 12.92 2.14 -19.46
C ALA A 377 13.73 2.87 -20.52
N GLY A 378 13.58 2.52 -21.81
CA GLY A 378 14.20 3.25 -22.90
C GLY A 378 13.81 4.74 -22.93
N THR A 379 12.55 5.05 -22.63
CA THR A 379 12.08 6.44 -22.54
C THR A 379 12.68 7.18 -21.34
N LEU A 380 12.81 6.51 -20.21
CA LEU A 380 13.48 7.03 -19.00
C LEU A 380 14.95 7.35 -19.29
N LEU A 381 15.67 6.41 -19.92
CA LEU A 381 17.10 6.53 -20.21
C LEU A 381 17.42 7.67 -21.21
N ARG A 382 16.51 7.97 -22.14
CA ARG A 382 16.66 9.14 -23.05
C ARG A 382 16.68 10.48 -22.30
N ARG A 383 16.16 10.54 -21.09
CA ARG A 383 16.14 11.76 -20.26
C ARG A 383 17.41 11.97 -19.41
N LEU A 384 18.28 10.98 -19.37
CA LEU A 384 19.58 11.11 -18.71
C LEU A 384 20.50 11.97 -19.59
N ALA A 385 20.90 13.13 -19.07
CA ALA A 385 21.89 13.97 -19.77
C ALA A 385 23.24 13.27 -19.84
N ASP A 386 23.68 12.72 -18.71
CA ASP A 386 24.92 11.97 -18.57
C ASP A 386 24.59 10.55 -18.01
N PRO A 387 24.50 9.54 -18.88
CA PRO A 387 24.21 8.18 -18.44
C PRO A 387 25.42 7.57 -17.72
N PRO A 388 25.22 6.97 -16.53
CA PRO A 388 26.31 6.32 -15.79
C PRO A 388 26.87 5.11 -16.56
N ASP A 389 28.10 4.69 -16.22
CA ASP A 389 28.68 3.44 -16.76
C ASP A 389 27.77 2.27 -16.34
N PRO A 390 27.20 1.52 -17.30
CA PRO A 390 26.24 0.45 -17.01
C PRO A 390 26.86 -0.71 -16.22
N ARG A 391 28.19 -0.92 -16.32
CA ARG A 391 28.90 -1.98 -15.57
C ARG A 391 29.02 -1.61 -14.10
N LEU A 392 29.34 -0.34 -13.80
CA LEU A 392 29.37 0.17 -12.43
C LEU A 392 27.97 0.16 -11.82
N LEU A 393 26.99 0.64 -12.57
CA LEU A 393 25.60 0.64 -12.08
C LEU A 393 25.06 -0.79 -11.84
N LEU A 394 25.40 -1.76 -12.69
CA LEU A 394 25.03 -3.16 -12.49
C LEU A 394 25.54 -3.67 -11.14
N ASP A 395 26.79 -3.36 -10.80
CA ASP A 395 27.36 -3.76 -9.51
C ASP A 395 26.67 -3.05 -8.34
N GLU A 396 26.29 -1.79 -8.50
CA GLU A 396 25.62 -0.98 -7.47
C GLU A 396 24.13 -1.35 -7.27
N VAL A 397 23.45 -1.96 -8.26
CA VAL A 397 22.01 -2.24 -8.16
C VAL A 397 21.65 -3.74 -8.11
N LEU A 398 22.53 -4.62 -8.57
CA LEU A 398 22.38 -6.07 -8.48
C LEU A 398 23.53 -6.72 -7.69
N GLY A 399 24.75 -6.21 -7.87
CA GLY A 399 25.93 -6.74 -7.21
C GLY A 399 26.11 -8.24 -7.42
N PRO A 400 26.23 -9.04 -6.34
CA PRO A 400 26.41 -10.49 -6.44
C PRO A 400 25.16 -11.28 -6.89
N LEU A 401 24.02 -10.61 -7.09
CA LEU A 401 22.79 -11.23 -7.62
C LEU A 401 22.69 -11.12 -9.16
N ALA A 402 23.60 -10.39 -9.81
CA ALA A 402 23.69 -10.37 -11.27
C ALA A 402 24.27 -11.71 -11.76
N ASP A 403 23.55 -12.39 -12.65
CA ASP A 403 24.05 -13.59 -13.33
C ASP A 403 25.10 -13.26 -14.39
N ALA A 404 25.82 -14.30 -14.86
CA ALA A 404 26.89 -14.16 -15.84
C ALA A 404 26.38 -13.61 -17.18
N ASP A 405 25.20 -14.05 -17.61
CA ASP A 405 24.61 -13.65 -18.90
C ASP A 405 24.25 -12.15 -18.88
N THR A 406 23.66 -11.67 -17.78
CA THR A 406 23.36 -10.25 -17.60
C THR A 406 24.65 -9.41 -17.60
N ARG A 407 25.70 -9.85 -16.90
CA ARG A 407 27.01 -9.17 -16.89
C ARG A 407 27.63 -9.09 -18.26
N GLN A 408 27.63 -10.20 -18.99
CA GLN A 408 28.17 -10.27 -20.34
C GLN A 408 27.38 -9.35 -21.28
N ALA A 409 26.06 -9.41 -21.27
CA ALA A 409 25.20 -8.60 -22.14
C ALA A 409 25.39 -7.09 -21.88
N VAL A 410 25.48 -6.67 -20.61
CA VAL A 410 25.76 -5.28 -20.25
C VAL A 410 27.16 -4.84 -20.71
N THR A 411 28.16 -5.72 -20.60
CA THR A 411 29.55 -5.40 -20.98
C THR A 411 29.72 -5.29 -22.50
N GLN A 412 28.96 -6.08 -23.27
CA GLN A 412 29.03 -6.12 -24.74
C GLN A 412 28.12 -5.10 -25.41
N ALA A 413 27.36 -4.30 -24.65
CA ALA A 413 26.44 -3.31 -25.20
C ALA A 413 27.20 -2.23 -26.01
N ALA A 414 26.60 -1.78 -27.12
CA ALA A 414 27.21 -0.87 -28.07
C ALA A 414 27.40 0.56 -27.49
N SER A 415 26.59 0.96 -26.52
CA SER A 415 26.68 2.25 -25.84
C SER A 415 26.32 2.14 -24.36
N ALA A 416 26.65 3.18 -23.58
CA ALA A 416 26.22 3.24 -22.18
C ALA A 416 24.69 3.15 -22.03
N ARG A 417 23.94 3.81 -22.91
CA ARG A 417 22.46 3.74 -22.88
C ARG A 417 21.93 2.35 -23.21
N ASP A 418 22.55 1.66 -24.18
CA ASP A 418 22.15 0.27 -24.51
C ASP A 418 22.45 -0.67 -23.36
N GLY A 419 23.62 -0.51 -22.71
CA GLY A 419 23.97 -1.30 -21.52
C GLY A 419 23.03 -1.06 -20.34
N LEU A 420 22.60 0.17 -20.13
CA LEU A 420 21.57 0.49 -19.13
C LEU A 420 20.20 -0.10 -19.51
N ALA A 421 19.81 -0.08 -20.79
CA ALA A 421 18.57 -0.70 -21.24
C ALA A 421 18.59 -2.22 -21.04
N VAL A 422 19.70 -2.88 -21.34
CA VAL A 422 19.93 -4.30 -21.05
C VAL A 422 19.83 -4.56 -19.54
N LEU A 423 20.48 -3.75 -18.71
CA LEU A 423 20.44 -3.90 -17.25
C LEU A 423 19.01 -3.80 -16.71
N LEU A 424 18.28 -2.73 -17.06
CA LEU A 424 16.91 -2.51 -16.55
C LEU A 424 15.90 -3.51 -17.12
N GLY A 425 16.17 -4.08 -18.31
CA GLY A 425 15.39 -5.16 -18.92
C GLY A 425 15.74 -6.56 -18.43
N ALA A 426 16.91 -6.75 -17.77
CA ALA A 426 17.42 -8.06 -17.39
C ALA A 426 16.48 -8.80 -16.42
N PRO A 427 16.35 -10.14 -16.56
CA PRO A 427 15.55 -10.96 -15.65
C PRO A 427 15.91 -10.78 -14.19
N ALA A 428 17.17 -10.61 -13.85
CA ALA A 428 17.64 -10.35 -12.49
C ALA A 428 17.13 -9.01 -11.95
N PHE A 429 17.07 -7.96 -12.79
CA PHE A 429 16.53 -6.64 -12.39
C PHE A 429 15.01 -6.64 -12.30
N GLN A 430 14.31 -7.52 -13.03
CA GLN A 430 12.85 -7.66 -12.95
C GLN A 430 12.38 -8.33 -11.65
N ARG A 431 13.28 -8.88 -10.85
CA ARG A 431 12.96 -9.67 -9.64
C ARG A 431 13.37 -8.94 -8.34
N ARG A 432 12.73 -9.35 -7.26
CA ARG A 432 13.00 -8.92 -5.90
C ARG A 432 12.86 -10.03 -4.86
#